data_763c8b264870c7348a9cd6b1078d36bb
#
_entry.id   763c8b264870c7348a9cd6b1078d36bb
#
_cell.length_a   1.000
_cell.length_b   1.000
_cell.length_c   1.000
_cell.angle_alpha   90.00
_cell.angle_beta   90.00
_cell.angle_gamma   90.00
#
_symmetry.space_group_name_H-M   'P 1'
#
loop_
_entity.id
_entity.type
_entity.pdbx_description
1 polymer ?
#
loop_
_entity_poly.entity_id
_entity_poly.type
_entity_poly.pdbx_seq_one_letter_code
_entity_poly.pdbx_strand_id
1 'polypeptide(L)'
;MLDLAIIGGGPAGLSAGLYATRGGLKNVVMFEKGEPGGQITSSSEIENYPGQKAPGESGFDFMSTWWKQCSAFGLVHKWANVVGIRKNSDGSFEILLEGGKSEQAKAVIVATGSTPRRAGFKGEDEFFGKGVSTCATCDGFFYKNKEVAVLGGGDTAVEEALYLANICSKVYLVHRRDEFRAAPTTVEKARKNEKIEFITSTTIKEALGDKMGLTKIVLDTKNGERVLDVPGIFTFVGLNVNNEILKDENGKFICEMADGGQVKTNLKMQTSLKGLFVAGDIREDAPKQVIVAAGDGAVAALSAMSYIESLH
;
A
#
# COMPACT_ATOMS: atom_id res chain seq x y z
N MET A 1 6.43 28.71 9.66
CA MET A 1 6.04 27.40 10.26
C MET A 1 4.73 26.97 9.64
N LEU A 2 4.64 25.73 9.17
CA LEU A 2 3.41 25.16 8.63
C LEU A 2 2.41 24.87 9.76
N ASP A 3 1.12 24.97 9.46
CA ASP A 3 0.10 24.45 10.35
C ASP A 3 0.13 22.91 10.35
N LEU A 4 0.22 22.31 9.12
CA LEU A 4 0.24 20.88 8.94
C LEU A 4 1.19 20.48 7.82
N ALA A 5 2.09 19.54 8.09
CA ALA A 5 2.87 18.83 7.09
C ALA A 5 2.25 17.45 6.84
N ILE A 6 2.04 17.10 5.57
CA ILE A 6 1.57 15.78 5.13
C ILE A 6 2.69 15.14 4.33
N ILE A 7 3.10 13.91 4.71
CA ILE A 7 4.21 13.21 4.07
C ILE A 7 3.68 11.99 3.32
N GLY A 8 3.74 12.05 2.02
CA GLY A 8 3.17 11.08 1.09
C GLY A 8 1.94 11.61 0.36
N GLY A 9 1.91 11.48 -0.96
CA GLY A 9 0.88 11.99 -1.87
C GLY A 9 -0.08 10.90 -2.38
N GLY A 10 -0.18 9.75 -1.71
CA GLY A 10 -1.16 8.72 -2.00
C GLY A 10 -2.58 9.08 -1.54
N PRO A 11 -3.55 8.15 -1.64
CA PRO A 11 -4.96 8.39 -1.29
C PRO A 11 -5.15 8.96 0.12
N ALA A 12 -4.40 8.47 1.11
CA ALA A 12 -4.46 8.97 2.48
C ALA A 12 -3.96 10.42 2.59
N GLY A 13 -2.81 10.75 1.95
CA GLY A 13 -2.25 12.09 1.98
C GLY A 13 -3.10 13.11 1.24
N LEU A 14 -3.63 12.76 0.07
CA LEU A 14 -4.53 13.63 -0.69
C LEU A 14 -5.83 13.89 0.07
N SER A 15 -6.44 12.84 0.64
CA SER A 15 -7.64 13.00 1.46
C SER A 15 -7.37 13.87 2.69
N ALA A 16 -6.25 13.65 3.38
CA ALA A 16 -5.85 14.49 4.50
C ALA A 16 -5.67 15.96 4.11
N GLY A 17 -5.01 16.20 2.98
CA GLY A 17 -4.81 17.56 2.45
C GLY A 17 -6.12 18.26 2.10
N LEU A 18 -7.03 17.56 1.44
CA LEU A 18 -8.36 18.09 1.10
C LEU A 18 -9.15 18.50 2.36
N TYR A 19 -9.21 17.61 3.36
CA TYR A 19 -9.95 17.89 4.59
C TYR A 19 -9.32 19.01 5.39
N ALA A 20 -7.99 19.07 5.50
CA ALA A 20 -7.27 20.11 6.23
C ALA A 20 -7.48 21.49 5.60
N THR A 21 -7.32 21.63 4.28
CA THR A 21 -7.47 22.92 3.57
C THR A 21 -8.92 23.37 3.56
N ARG A 22 -9.89 22.50 3.30
CA ARG A 22 -11.32 22.84 3.40
C ARG A 22 -11.75 23.15 4.82
N GLY A 23 -11.10 22.55 5.82
CA GLY A 23 -11.33 22.82 7.25
C GLY A 23 -10.75 24.13 7.74
N GLY A 24 -10.08 24.90 6.88
CA GLY A 24 -9.61 26.28 7.16
C GLY A 24 -8.16 26.40 7.59
N LEU A 25 -7.36 25.32 7.61
CA LEU A 25 -5.92 25.45 7.78
C LEU A 25 -5.31 26.13 6.55
N LYS A 26 -4.45 27.15 6.79
CA LYS A 26 -3.91 27.97 5.71
C LYS A 26 -2.55 27.50 5.18
N ASN A 27 -1.70 27.01 6.06
CA ASN A 27 -0.33 26.61 5.76
C ASN A 27 -0.19 25.10 5.75
N VAL A 28 -0.88 24.42 4.80
CA VAL A 28 -0.84 22.97 4.62
C VAL A 28 0.04 22.63 3.43
N VAL A 29 1.07 21.83 3.67
CA VAL A 29 1.98 21.36 2.62
C VAL A 29 2.04 19.85 2.61
N MET A 30 1.84 19.27 1.44
CA MET A 30 2.06 17.87 1.16
C MET A 30 3.43 17.66 0.49
N PHE A 31 4.29 16.89 1.13
CA PHE A 31 5.60 16.50 0.61
C PHE A 31 5.47 15.15 -0.09
N GLU A 32 5.73 15.14 -1.38
CA GLU A 32 5.77 13.91 -2.18
C GLU A 32 6.93 14.02 -3.19
N LYS A 33 7.71 12.97 -3.31
CA LYS A 33 8.89 12.91 -4.18
C LYS A 33 8.57 12.73 -5.66
N GLY A 34 7.35 12.33 -5.98
CA GLY A 34 6.85 12.11 -7.32
C GLY A 34 5.53 12.84 -7.58
N GLU A 35 4.84 12.45 -8.64
CA GLU A 35 3.47 12.89 -8.91
C GLU A 35 2.54 12.38 -7.82
N PRO A 36 1.59 13.20 -7.35
CA PRO A 36 0.56 12.76 -6.42
C PRO A 36 -0.30 11.64 -6.99
N GLY A 37 -0.63 10.66 -6.15
CA GLY A 37 -1.47 9.52 -6.52
C GLY A 37 -1.11 8.23 -5.78
N GLY A 38 0.19 8.02 -5.53
CA GLY A 38 0.66 6.81 -4.85
C GLY A 38 0.57 5.55 -5.72
N GLN A 39 0.61 4.37 -5.09
CA GLN A 39 0.70 3.09 -5.79
C GLN A 39 -0.48 2.78 -6.71
N ILE A 40 -1.67 3.27 -6.41
CA ILE A 40 -2.86 3.03 -7.20
C ILE A 40 -2.74 3.54 -8.65
N THR A 41 -1.85 4.50 -8.91
CA THR A 41 -1.60 5.01 -10.28
C THR A 41 -1.06 3.95 -11.23
N SER A 42 -0.52 2.85 -10.72
CA SER A 42 -0.07 1.71 -11.53
C SER A 42 -1.18 0.74 -11.91
N SER A 43 -2.38 0.88 -11.34
CA SER A 43 -3.52 0.03 -11.69
C SER A 43 -4.09 0.44 -13.04
N SER A 44 -4.28 -0.55 -13.92
CA SER A 44 -4.84 -0.32 -15.25
C SER A 44 -6.30 0.14 -15.18
N GLU A 45 -7.03 -0.32 -14.18
CA GLU A 45 -8.45 -0.07 -14.00
C GLU A 45 -8.84 -0.10 -12.52
N ILE A 46 -9.78 0.76 -12.11
CA ILE A 46 -10.33 0.82 -10.76
C ILE A 46 -11.82 0.48 -10.84
N GLU A 47 -12.27 -0.54 -10.09
CA GLU A 47 -13.67 -0.95 -10.07
C GLU A 47 -14.28 -0.98 -8.65
N ASN A 48 -13.45 -0.96 -7.62
CA ASN A 48 -13.84 -1.18 -6.23
C ASN A 48 -13.90 0.11 -5.39
N TYR A 49 -14.00 1.28 -6.01
CA TYR A 49 -14.17 2.54 -5.32
C TYR A 49 -15.58 3.12 -5.60
N PRO A 50 -16.47 3.23 -4.59
CA PRO A 50 -17.79 3.79 -4.76
C PRO A 50 -17.76 5.24 -5.27
N GLY A 51 -18.58 5.56 -6.26
CA GLY A 51 -18.63 6.89 -6.87
C GLY A 51 -17.67 7.12 -8.04
N GLN A 52 -16.86 6.13 -8.37
CA GLN A 52 -16.03 6.16 -9.58
C GLN A 52 -16.90 6.00 -10.84
N LYS A 53 -16.46 6.56 -11.96
CA LYS A 53 -17.09 6.36 -13.27
C LYS A 53 -16.79 4.94 -13.76
N ALA A 54 -17.76 4.07 -13.76
CA ALA A 54 -17.61 2.71 -14.32
C ALA A 54 -17.94 2.70 -15.84
N PRO A 55 -17.33 1.76 -16.61
CA PRO A 55 -16.13 0.97 -16.37
C PRO A 55 -14.85 1.64 -16.90
N GLY A 56 -13.66 1.28 -16.38
CA GLY A 56 -12.42 1.49 -17.12
C GLY A 56 -11.65 2.77 -16.84
N GLU A 57 -11.82 3.43 -15.69
CA GLU A 57 -10.94 4.53 -15.32
C GLU A 57 -9.61 3.97 -14.77
N SER A 58 -8.48 4.40 -15.35
CA SER A 58 -7.16 4.03 -14.84
C SER A 58 -6.90 4.63 -13.45
N GLY A 59 -6.05 3.97 -12.66
CA GLY A 59 -5.64 4.52 -11.37
C GLY A 59 -4.97 5.89 -11.50
N PHE A 60 -4.26 6.13 -12.59
CA PHE A 60 -3.65 7.43 -12.87
C PHE A 60 -4.70 8.52 -13.09
N ASP A 61 -5.70 8.31 -13.95
CA ASP A 61 -6.76 9.30 -14.23
C ASP A 61 -7.60 9.56 -12.99
N PHE A 62 -7.93 8.50 -12.26
CA PHE A 62 -8.66 8.58 -11.00
C PHE A 62 -7.95 9.48 -9.98
N MET A 63 -6.65 9.24 -9.71
CA MET A 63 -5.88 10.02 -8.74
C MET A 63 -5.56 11.44 -9.26
N SER A 64 -5.43 11.62 -10.57
CA SER A 64 -5.29 12.93 -11.20
C SER A 64 -6.50 13.82 -10.90
N THR A 65 -7.71 13.24 -10.88
CA THR A 65 -8.92 13.94 -10.49
C THR A 65 -8.89 14.37 -9.00
N TRP A 66 -8.38 13.51 -8.12
CA TRP A 66 -8.22 13.86 -6.70
C TRP A 66 -7.22 14.99 -6.50
N TRP A 67 -6.08 14.93 -7.18
CA TRP A 67 -5.09 16.00 -7.12
C TRP A 67 -5.66 17.35 -7.59
N LYS A 68 -6.39 17.37 -8.72
CA LYS A 68 -7.07 18.58 -9.20
C LYS A 68 -8.04 19.14 -8.16
N GLN A 69 -8.80 18.29 -7.49
CA GLN A 69 -9.68 18.71 -6.41
C GLN A 69 -8.89 19.30 -5.24
N CYS A 70 -7.87 18.62 -4.76
CA CYS A 70 -7.06 19.08 -3.63
C CYS A 70 -6.38 20.42 -3.90
N SER A 71 -5.78 20.60 -5.08
CA SER A 71 -5.12 21.84 -5.50
C SER A 71 -6.11 23.00 -5.62
N ALA A 72 -7.33 22.76 -6.10
CA ALA A 72 -8.38 23.76 -6.17
C ALA A 72 -8.80 24.30 -4.78
N PHE A 73 -8.64 23.50 -3.73
CA PHE A 73 -8.84 23.93 -2.34
C PHE A 73 -7.57 24.42 -1.63
N GLY A 74 -6.49 24.65 -2.39
CA GLY A 74 -5.28 25.30 -1.89
C GLY A 74 -4.26 24.35 -1.23
N LEU A 75 -4.37 23.04 -1.42
CA LEU A 75 -3.30 22.13 -1.02
C LEU A 75 -2.04 22.41 -1.85
N VAL A 76 -0.95 22.68 -1.16
CA VAL A 76 0.36 22.89 -1.79
C VAL A 76 1.12 21.57 -1.85
N HIS A 77 1.50 21.12 -3.04
CA HIS A 77 2.42 20.02 -3.24
C HIS A 77 3.85 20.55 -3.31
N LYS A 78 4.72 20.04 -2.47
CA LYS A 78 6.17 20.29 -2.50
C LYS A 78 6.89 19.04 -2.97
N TRP A 79 7.53 19.12 -4.13
CA TRP A 79 8.39 18.08 -4.66
C TRP A 79 9.62 17.93 -3.78
N ALA A 80 9.59 16.99 -2.86
CA ALA A 80 10.68 16.76 -1.94
C ALA A 80 10.61 15.34 -1.36
N ASN A 81 11.78 14.74 -1.20
CA ASN A 81 11.93 13.51 -0.44
C ASN A 81 12.16 13.85 1.02
N VAL A 82 11.24 13.45 1.90
CA VAL A 82 11.40 13.57 3.35
C VAL A 82 12.25 12.39 3.83
N VAL A 83 13.31 12.67 4.55
CA VAL A 83 14.28 11.67 5.05
C VAL A 83 14.20 11.46 6.56
N GLY A 84 13.45 12.30 7.28
CA GLY A 84 13.28 12.16 8.72
C GLY A 84 12.30 13.17 9.30
N ILE A 85 11.87 12.90 10.52
CA ILE A 85 11.00 13.77 11.33
C ILE A 85 11.59 13.87 12.72
N ARG A 86 11.70 15.09 13.24
CA ARG A 86 12.20 15.36 14.57
C ARG A 86 11.17 16.14 15.38
N LYS A 87 10.93 15.75 16.63
CA LYS A 87 10.11 16.53 17.55
C LYS A 87 10.98 17.54 18.28
N ASN A 88 10.62 18.81 18.23
CA ASN A 88 11.32 19.88 18.92
C ASN A 88 10.87 20.03 20.38
N SER A 89 11.66 20.71 21.21
CA SER A 89 11.36 20.99 22.62
C SER A 89 10.13 21.88 22.82
N ASP A 90 9.81 22.74 21.83
CA ASP A 90 8.62 23.60 21.83
C ASP A 90 7.33 22.88 21.42
N GLY A 91 7.43 21.59 21.09
CA GLY A 91 6.31 20.76 20.66
C GLY A 91 6.02 20.81 19.15
N SER A 92 6.73 21.62 18.37
CA SER A 92 6.69 21.57 16.90
C SER A 92 7.47 20.41 16.34
N PHE A 93 7.40 20.22 15.03
CA PHE A 93 8.15 19.21 14.30
C PHE A 93 9.07 19.84 13.27
N GLU A 94 10.25 19.29 13.12
CA GLU A 94 11.16 19.53 12.03
C GLU A 94 11.06 18.41 11.01
N ILE A 95 10.75 18.75 9.76
CA ILE A 95 10.65 17.83 8.62
C ILE A 95 11.97 17.94 7.85
N LEU A 96 12.77 16.87 7.91
CA LEU A 96 14.08 16.81 7.27
C LEU A 96 13.94 16.40 5.81
N LEU A 97 14.46 17.21 4.90
CA LEU A 97 14.40 16.98 3.46
C LEU A 97 15.75 16.51 2.94
N GLU A 98 15.73 15.70 1.90
CA GLU A 98 16.93 15.35 1.15
C GLU A 98 17.69 16.61 0.71
N GLY A 99 19.03 16.57 0.79
CA GLY A 99 19.86 17.74 0.51
C GLY A 99 20.02 18.72 1.69
N GLY A 100 19.62 18.33 2.91
CA GLY A 100 19.94 19.05 4.15
C GLY A 100 19.07 20.26 4.47
N LYS A 101 17.96 20.45 3.76
CA LYS A 101 16.93 21.45 4.08
C LYS A 101 15.95 20.91 5.09
N SER A 102 15.28 21.78 5.82
CA SER A 102 14.18 21.39 6.70
C SER A 102 13.03 22.40 6.68
N GLU A 103 11.86 21.94 7.13
CA GLU A 103 10.65 22.74 7.31
C GLU A 103 10.10 22.51 8.72
N GLN A 104 9.41 23.52 9.27
CA GLN A 104 8.83 23.46 10.60
C GLN A 104 7.29 23.33 10.51
N ALA A 105 6.70 22.44 11.29
CA ALA A 105 5.26 22.23 11.32
C ALA A 105 4.73 22.06 12.76
N LYS A 106 3.48 22.53 13.01
CA LYS A 106 2.79 22.32 14.30
C LYS A 106 2.36 20.86 14.49
N ALA A 107 1.92 20.21 13.41
CA ALA A 107 1.49 18.82 13.37
C ALA A 107 1.96 18.13 12.07
N VAL A 108 2.05 16.81 12.11
CA VAL A 108 2.48 15.99 10.97
C VAL A 108 1.52 14.82 10.77
N ILE A 109 1.14 14.57 9.50
CA ILE A 109 0.48 13.34 9.07
C ILE A 109 1.45 12.56 8.19
N VAL A 110 1.79 11.33 8.56
CA VAL A 110 2.59 10.43 7.75
C VAL A 110 1.66 9.48 7.00
N ALA A 111 1.71 9.55 5.67
CA ALA A 111 0.89 8.79 4.72
C ALA A 111 1.74 8.11 3.63
N THR A 112 2.94 7.65 4.02
CA THR A 112 3.94 7.07 3.11
C THR A 112 3.61 5.66 2.63
N GLY A 113 2.63 5.02 3.26
CA GLY A 113 2.13 3.71 2.87
C GLY A 113 3.12 2.56 3.06
N SER A 114 2.93 1.51 2.26
CA SER A 114 3.80 0.33 2.22
C SER A 114 4.00 -0.10 0.77
N THR A 115 5.11 -0.75 0.47
CA THR A 115 5.43 -1.20 -0.88
C THR A 115 5.52 -2.72 -0.91
N PRO A 116 4.79 -3.42 -1.80
CA PRO A 116 4.93 -4.87 -1.96
C PRO A 116 6.37 -5.25 -2.31
N ARG A 117 6.86 -6.30 -1.65
CA ARG A 117 8.16 -6.88 -2.00
C ARG A 117 8.06 -7.58 -3.35
N ARG A 118 9.11 -7.45 -4.13
CA ARG A 118 9.28 -8.27 -5.32
C ARG A 118 9.76 -9.67 -4.93
N ALA A 119 9.26 -10.68 -5.64
CA ALA A 119 9.71 -12.06 -5.46
C ALA A 119 11.07 -12.31 -6.15
N GLY A 120 11.39 -11.51 -7.17
CA GLY A 120 12.68 -11.51 -7.87
C GLY A 120 12.80 -12.52 -8.99
N PHE A 121 11.71 -13.08 -9.51
CA PHE A 121 11.77 -13.97 -10.68
C PHE A 121 11.87 -13.15 -11.98
N LYS A 122 12.44 -13.77 -13.00
CA LYS A 122 12.59 -13.12 -14.32
C LYS A 122 11.21 -12.81 -14.92
N GLY A 123 11.03 -11.59 -15.45
CA GLY A 123 9.76 -11.12 -16.01
C GLY A 123 8.77 -10.54 -15.00
N GLU A 124 9.07 -10.57 -13.70
CA GLU A 124 8.14 -10.02 -12.68
C GLU A 124 7.82 -8.55 -12.93
N ASP A 125 8.83 -7.71 -13.16
CA ASP A 125 8.65 -6.27 -13.40
C ASP A 125 8.06 -5.98 -14.79
N GLU A 126 8.38 -6.78 -15.80
CA GLU A 126 7.87 -6.65 -17.16
C GLU A 126 6.35 -6.84 -17.22
N PHE A 127 5.83 -7.82 -16.47
CA PHE A 127 4.42 -8.15 -16.44
C PHE A 127 3.68 -7.56 -15.24
N PHE A 128 4.33 -6.71 -14.44
CA PHE A 128 3.65 -6.05 -13.32
C PHE A 128 2.54 -5.13 -13.84
N GLY A 129 1.30 -5.33 -13.34
CA GLY A 129 0.08 -4.67 -13.85
C GLY A 129 -0.42 -5.22 -15.21
N LYS A 130 0.27 -6.25 -15.76
CA LYS A 130 -0.09 -6.93 -17.02
C LYS A 130 -0.12 -8.44 -16.85
N GLY A 131 -0.59 -8.90 -15.71
CA GLY A 131 -0.63 -10.33 -15.35
C GLY A 131 0.07 -10.66 -14.03
N VAL A 132 1.03 -9.85 -13.58
CA VAL A 132 1.59 -9.93 -12.22
C VAL A 132 0.93 -8.87 -11.35
N SER A 133 0.31 -9.29 -10.24
CA SER A 133 -0.40 -8.44 -9.29
C SER A 133 0.05 -8.71 -7.86
N THR A 134 -0.21 -7.77 -6.96
CA THR A 134 0.00 -7.87 -5.52
C THR A 134 -1.28 -7.62 -4.72
N CYS A 135 -2.44 -7.60 -5.39
CA CYS A 135 -3.75 -7.35 -4.77
C CYS A 135 -4.83 -8.20 -5.44
N ALA A 136 -5.26 -9.29 -4.82
CA ALA A 136 -6.30 -10.15 -5.38
C ALA A 136 -7.69 -9.49 -5.34
N THR A 137 -7.98 -8.71 -4.31
CA THR A 137 -9.25 -7.94 -4.19
C THR A 137 -9.36 -6.81 -5.20
N CYS A 138 -8.22 -6.31 -5.73
CA CYS A 138 -8.21 -5.30 -6.78
C CYS A 138 -8.39 -5.92 -8.16
N ASP A 139 -7.58 -6.93 -8.47
CA ASP A 139 -7.39 -7.42 -9.84
C ASP A 139 -8.03 -8.80 -10.09
N GLY A 140 -8.48 -9.50 -9.04
CA GLY A 140 -8.98 -10.88 -9.15
C GLY A 140 -10.16 -11.04 -10.09
N PHE A 141 -11.01 -10.01 -10.20
CA PHE A 141 -12.18 -10.05 -11.07
C PHE A 141 -11.82 -10.16 -12.57
N PHE A 142 -10.69 -9.60 -13.01
CA PHE A 142 -10.20 -9.71 -14.40
C PHE A 142 -9.84 -11.15 -14.79
N TYR A 143 -9.69 -12.02 -13.81
CA TYR A 143 -9.36 -13.44 -13.97
C TYR A 143 -10.56 -14.37 -13.69
N LYS A 144 -11.78 -13.84 -13.71
CA LYS A 144 -13.00 -14.65 -13.53
C LYS A 144 -13.03 -15.82 -14.51
N ASN A 145 -13.25 -17.03 -13.94
CA ASN A 145 -13.28 -18.32 -14.67
C ASN A 145 -11.96 -18.68 -15.38
N LYS A 146 -10.83 -18.03 -15.06
CA LYS A 146 -9.50 -18.39 -15.54
C LYS A 146 -8.71 -19.12 -14.45
N GLU A 147 -7.64 -19.78 -14.84
CA GLU A 147 -6.67 -20.35 -13.92
C GLU A 147 -5.64 -19.28 -13.56
N VAL A 148 -5.25 -19.20 -12.29
CA VAL A 148 -4.27 -18.21 -11.81
C VAL A 148 -3.28 -18.87 -10.85
N ALA A 149 -2.12 -18.24 -10.67
CA ALA A 149 -1.17 -18.63 -9.64
C ALA A 149 -1.16 -17.63 -8.48
N VAL A 150 -0.89 -18.12 -7.27
CA VAL A 150 -0.62 -17.32 -6.08
C VAL A 150 0.74 -17.73 -5.56
N LEU A 151 1.63 -16.76 -5.36
CA LEU A 151 2.96 -16.98 -4.81
C LEU A 151 3.04 -16.46 -3.37
N GLY A 152 3.27 -17.36 -2.44
CA GLY A 152 3.45 -16.99 -1.03
C GLY A 152 3.18 -18.14 -0.06
N GLY A 153 3.31 -17.89 1.24
CA GLY A 153 3.10 -18.93 2.25
C GLY A 153 2.78 -18.38 3.65
N GLY A 154 2.47 -17.09 3.75
CA GLY A 154 1.91 -16.44 4.93
C GLY A 154 0.39 -16.34 4.84
N ASP A 155 -0.24 -15.81 5.91
CA ASP A 155 -1.70 -15.68 6.02
C ASP A 155 -2.29 -15.01 4.78
N THR A 156 -1.79 -13.85 4.39
CA THR A 156 -2.26 -13.13 3.19
C THR A 156 -2.29 -14.02 1.94
N ALA A 157 -1.24 -14.80 1.68
CA ALA A 157 -1.19 -15.63 0.47
C ALA A 157 -2.27 -16.73 0.48
N VAL A 158 -2.52 -17.35 1.63
CA VAL A 158 -3.51 -18.43 1.74
C VAL A 158 -4.93 -17.89 1.73
N GLU A 159 -5.18 -16.75 2.40
CA GLU A 159 -6.47 -16.05 2.41
C GLU A 159 -6.84 -15.54 1.01
N GLU A 160 -5.90 -14.93 0.31
CA GLU A 160 -6.11 -14.43 -1.05
C GLU A 160 -6.26 -15.58 -2.07
N ALA A 161 -5.61 -16.73 -1.86
CA ALA A 161 -5.86 -17.92 -2.65
C ALA A 161 -7.30 -18.44 -2.47
N LEU A 162 -7.81 -18.44 -1.23
CA LEU A 162 -9.21 -18.77 -0.93
C LEU A 162 -10.18 -17.77 -1.57
N TYR A 163 -9.85 -16.47 -1.52
CA TYR A 163 -10.65 -15.44 -2.17
C TYR A 163 -10.70 -15.66 -3.69
N LEU A 164 -9.56 -15.84 -4.34
CA LEU A 164 -9.46 -16.09 -5.79
C LEU A 164 -10.18 -17.39 -6.20
N ALA A 165 -10.19 -18.42 -5.38
CA ALA A 165 -10.92 -19.67 -5.66
C ALA A 165 -12.44 -19.48 -5.79
N ASN A 166 -13.00 -18.40 -5.22
CA ASN A 166 -14.42 -18.06 -5.43
C ASN A 166 -14.69 -17.44 -6.82
N ILE A 167 -13.66 -16.86 -7.44
CA ILE A 167 -13.77 -16.09 -8.69
C ILE A 167 -13.21 -16.88 -9.87
N CYS A 168 -12.04 -17.49 -9.68
CA CYS A 168 -11.29 -18.21 -10.69
C CYS A 168 -11.75 -19.67 -10.85
N SER A 169 -11.42 -20.29 -11.97
CA SER A 169 -11.67 -21.72 -12.20
C SER A 169 -10.71 -22.60 -11.41
N LYS A 170 -9.44 -22.17 -11.26
CA LYS A 170 -8.41 -22.87 -10.50
C LYS A 170 -7.36 -21.89 -9.97
N VAL A 171 -6.79 -22.19 -8.81
CA VAL A 171 -5.73 -21.43 -8.16
C VAL A 171 -4.54 -22.35 -7.85
N TYR A 172 -3.38 -22.04 -8.36
CA TYR A 172 -2.13 -22.73 -8.03
C TYR A 172 -1.40 -21.96 -6.93
N LEU A 173 -1.44 -22.50 -5.69
CA LEU A 173 -0.75 -21.89 -4.55
C LEU A 173 0.70 -22.38 -4.49
N VAL A 174 1.61 -21.57 -4.98
CA VAL A 174 3.05 -21.87 -5.10
C VAL A 174 3.79 -21.37 -3.86
N HIS A 175 4.52 -22.26 -3.19
CA HIS A 175 5.33 -21.91 -2.02
C HIS A 175 6.71 -22.58 -2.05
N ARG A 176 7.76 -21.83 -1.70
CA ARG A 176 9.16 -22.29 -1.70
C ARG A 176 9.51 -23.33 -0.63
N ARG A 177 8.64 -23.53 0.35
CA ARG A 177 8.80 -24.51 1.45
C ARG A 177 7.65 -25.49 1.44
N ASP A 178 7.78 -26.59 2.21
CA ASP A 178 6.68 -27.53 2.40
C ASP A 178 5.69 -27.03 3.48
N GLU A 179 6.18 -26.24 4.44
CA GLU A 179 5.40 -25.69 5.54
C GLU A 179 4.99 -24.23 5.29
N PHE A 180 3.73 -23.93 5.55
CA PHE A 180 3.16 -22.59 5.50
C PHE A 180 3.32 -21.89 6.86
N ARG A 181 3.56 -20.57 6.83
CA ARG A 181 3.54 -19.72 8.04
C ARG A 181 2.15 -19.24 8.40
N ALA A 182 1.19 -19.40 7.48
CA ALA A 182 -0.21 -19.07 7.69
C ALA A 182 -0.82 -19.90 8.82
N ALA A 183 -1.88 -19.39 9.44
CA ALA A 183 -2.62 -20.08 10.49
C ALA A 183 -3.05 -21.49 10.02
N PRO A 184 -2.81 -22.55 10.81
CA PRO A 184 -3.11 -23.93 10.40
C PRO A 184 -4.55 -24.14 9.95
N THR A 185 -5.51 -23.47 10.60
CA THR A 185 -6.94 -23.54 10.24
C THR A 185 -7.22 -22.97 8.85
N THR A 186 -6.54 -21.89 8.45
CA THR A 186 -6.68 -21.29 7.12
C THR A 186 -6.05 -22.17 6.05
N VAL A 187 -4.88 -22.75 6.34
CA VAL A 187 -4.22 -23.71 5.44
C VAL A 187 -5.10 -24.96 5.24
N GLU A 188 -5.69 -25.51 6.31
CA GLU A 188 -6.59 -26.65 6.21
C GLU A 188 -7.84 -26.34 5.38
N LYS A 189 -8.43 -25.17 5.54
CA LYS A 189 -9.55 -24.70 4.71
C LYS A 189 -9.16 -24.64 3.23
N ALA A 190 -7.98 -24.11 2.93
CA ALA A 190 -7.48 -24.04 1.56
C ALA A 190 -7.21 -25.43 0.97
N ARG A 191 -6.67 -26.38 1.76
CA ARG A 191 -6.45 -27.78 1.34
C ARG A 191 -7.74 -28.55 1.02
N LYS A 192 -8.86 -28.20 1.67
CA LYS A 192 -10.18 -28.78 1.40
C LYS A 192 -10.88 -28.19 0.17
N ASN A 193 -10.33 -27.10 -0.40
CA ASN A 193 -10.92 -26.46 -1.56
C ASN A 193 -10.40 -27.11 -2.86
N GLU A 194 -11.29 -27.78 -3.60
CA GLU A 194 -10.97 -28.52 -4.82
C GLU A 194 -10.38 -27.66 -5.94
N LYS A 195 -10.59 -26.35 -5.89
CA LYS A 195 -10.02 -25.41 -6.85
C LYS A 195 -8.59 -24.99 -6.52
N ILE A 196 -8.07 -25.28 -5.32
CA ILE A 196 -6.73 -24.87 -4.91
C ILE A 196 -5.76 -26.05 -5.00
N GLU A 197 -4.78 -25.94 -5.90
CA GLU A 197 -3.67 -26.89 -6.00
C GLU A 197 -2.45 -26.32 -5.27
N PHE A 198 -1.96 -27.05 -4.28
CA PHE A 198 -0.75 -26.70 -3.54
C PHE A 198 0.50 -27.19 -4.29
N ILE A 199 1.41 -26.27 -4.63
CA ILE A 199 2.68 -26.58 -5.27
C ILE A 199 3.78 -26.08 -4.31
N THR A 200 4.20 -26.98 -3.41
CA THR A 200 5.19 -26.68 -2.37
C THR A 200 6.63 -26.98 -2.83
N SER A 201 7.61 -26.55 -2.03
CA SER A 201 9.05 -26.69 -2.35
C SER A 201 9.40 -26.23 -3.76
N THR A 202 8.76 -25.15 -4.21
CA THR A 202 8.77 -24.68 -5.58
C THR A 202 8.94 -23.18 -5.62
N THR A 203 9.77 -22.68 -6.54
CA THR A 203 9.92 -21.26 -6.83
C THR A 203 9.47 -20.94 -8.25
N ILE A 204 9.18 -19.67 -8.51
CA ILE A 204 8.96 -19.23 -9.89
C ILE A 204 10.34 -18.87 -10.47
N LYS A 205 10.66 -19.45 -11.61
CA LYS A 205 11.87 -19.17 -12.36
C LYS A 205 11.67 -17.97 -13.27
N GLU A 206 10.59 -17.98 -14.04
CA GLU A 206 10.34 -16.99 -15.08
C GLU A 206 8.84 -16.83 -15.35
N ALA A 207 8.44 -15.60 -15.63
CA ALA A 207 7.15 -15.24 -16.21
C ALA A 207 7.34 -14.95 -17.70
N LEU A 208 6.46 -15.46 -18.54
CA LEU A 208 6.50 -15.34 -19.98
C LEU A 208 5.15 -14.85 -20.51
N GLY A 209 5.19 -14.04 -21.55
CA GLY A 209 4.00 -13.49 -22.16
C GLY A 209 4.33 -12.75 -23.45
N ASP A 210 3.42 -11.90 -23.85
CA ASP A 210 3.54 -11.06 -25.04
C ASP A 210 3.15 -9.60 -24.74
N LYS A 211 2.94 -8.80 -25.77
CA LYS A 211 2.53 -7.39 -25.63
C LYS A 211 1.19 -7.20 -24.90
N MET A 212 0.34 -8.22 -24.89
CA MET A 212 -0.96 -8.21 -24.22
C MET A 212 -0.88 -8.57 -22.73
N GLY A 213 0.22 -9.18 -22.27
CA GLY A 213 0.47 -9.53 -20.89
C GLY A 213 1.01 -10.94 -20.68
N LEU A 214 0.93 -11.38 -19.42
CA LEU A 214 1.36 -12.71 -18.99
C LEU A 214 0.51 -13.81 -19.63
N THR A 215 1.19 -14.87 -20.10
CA THR A 215 0.50 -16.07 -20.64
C THR A 215 0.86 -17.35 -19.91
N LYS A 216 2.06 -17.42 -19.32
CA LYS A 216 2.53 -18.60 -18.59
C LYS A 216 3.65 -18.26 -17.61
N ILE A 217 3.85 -19.14 -16.64
CA ILE A 217 4.97 -19.12 -15.70
C ILE A 217 5.74 -20.44 -15.76
N VAL A 218 7.04 -20.34 -15.56
CA VAL A 218 7.94 -21.51 -15.42
C VAL A 218 8.27 -21.66 -13.95
N LEU A 219 7.96 -22.80 -13.38
CA LEU A 219 8.26 -23.18 -12.02
C LEU A 219 9.55 -24.00 -11.97
N ASP A 220 10.36 -23.76 -10.95
CA ASP A 220 11.50 -24.60 -10.57
C ASP A 220 11.06 -25.50 -9.39
N THR A 221 10.88 -26.78 -9.67
CA THR A 221 10.38 -27.77 -8.70
C THR A 221 11.48 -28.79 -8.37
N LYS A 222 11.30 -29.56 -7.29
CA LYS A 222 12.21 -30.66 -6.93
C LYS A 222 12.41 -31.70 -8.06
N ASN A 223 11.44 -31.81 -8.98
CA ASN A 223 11.43 -32.79 -10.07
C ASN A 223 11.79 -32.17 -11.44
N GLY A 224 12.31 -30.95 -11.47
CA GLY A 224 12.62 -30.21 -12.67
C GLY A 224 11.61 -29.09 -12.96
N GLU A 225 11.68 -28.52 -14.14
CA GLU A 225 10.81 -27.41 -14.53
C GLU A 225 9.39 -27.87 -14.83
N ARG A 226 8.41 -27.09 -14.35
CA ARG A 226 6.99 -27.24 -14.69
C ARG A 226 6.47 -25.93 -15.27
N VAL A 227 5.74 -25.97 -16.36
CA VAL A 227 5.08 -24.81 -16.94
C VAL A 227 3.62 -24.79 -16.55
N LEU A 228 3.11 -23.64 -16.14
CA LEU A 228 1.69 -23.38 -15.94
C LEU A 228 1.24 -22.32 -16.93
N ASP A 229 0.23 -22.62 -17.73
CA ASP A 229 -0.41 -21.68 -18.63
C ASP A 229 -1.45 -20.89 -17.85
N VAL A 230 -1.03 -19.74 -17.30
CA VAL A 230 -1.86 -18.86 -16.49
C VAL A 230 -1.69 -17.42 -16.93
N PRO A 231 -2.79 -16.67 -17.14
CA PRO A 231 -2.75 -15.26 -17.51
C PRO A 231 -2.52 -14.32 -16.32
N GLY A 232 -2.50 -14.86 -15.10
CA GLY A 232 -2.36 -14.07 -13.88
C GLY A 232 -1.60 -14.77 -12.77
N ILE A 233 -0.76 -14.02 -12.10
CA ILE A 233 -0.08 -14.42 -10.87
C ILE A 233 -0.19 -13.32 -9.83
N PHE A 234 -0.54 -13.71 -8.61
CA PHE A 234 -0.66 -12.83 -7.45
C PHE A 234 0.49 -13.10 -6.48
N THR A 235 1.34 -12.10 -6.22
CA THR A 235 2.55 -12.28 -5.42
C THR A 235 2.36 -11.70 -4.02
N PHE A 236 2.42 -12.58 -2.98
CA PHE A 236 2.30 -12.21 -1.56
C PHE A 236 3.54 -12.65 -0.78
N VAL A 237 4.67 -12.06 -1.12
CA VAL A 237 5.98 -12.39 -0.51
C VAL A 237 6.40 -11.41 0.60
N GLY A 238 5.48 -10.57 1.02
CA GLY A 238 5.63 -9.60 2.11
C GLY A 238 5.58 -8.16 1.62
N LEU A 239 5.65 -7.24 2.59
CA LEU A 239 5.60 -5.80 2.38
C LEU A 239 6.84 -5.15 2.99
N ASN A 240 7.25 -4.02 2.42
CA ASN A 240 8.13 -3.05 3.04
C ASN A 240 7.25 -1.89 3.51
N VAL A 241 7.19 -1.67 4.80
CA VAL A 241 6.51 -0.50 5.36
C VAL A 241 7.44 0.70 5.20
N ASN A 242 6.92 1.80 4.63
CA ASN A 242 7.75 2.98 4.34
C ASN A 242 7.89 3.87 5.59
N ASN A 243 8.51 3.33 6.64
CA ASN A 243 8.59 3.88 7.99
C ASN A 243 9.98 4.45 8.37
N GLU A 244 10.95 4.43 7.47
CA GLU A 244 12.33 4.86 7.76
C GLU A 244 12.42 6.30 8.25
N ILE A 245 11.52 7.18 7.76
CA ILE A 245 11.44 8.59 8.18
C ILE A 245 11.02 8.78 9.64
N LEU A 246 10.51 7.73 10.28
CA LEU A 246 10.10 7.72 11.70
C LEU A 246 11.21 7.27 12.65
N LYS A 247 12.42 7.07 12.17
CA LYS A 247 13.60 6.76 12.99
C LYS A 247 14.36 8.03 13.35
N ASP A 248 14.81 8.09 14.60
CA ASP A 248 15.73 9.11 15.07
C ASP A 248 17.17 8.85 14.56
N GLU A 249 18.11 9.70 14.95
CA GLU A 249 19.54 9.59 14.60
C GLU A 249 20.23 8.33 15.14
N ASN A 250 19.64 7.68 16.15
CA ASN A 250 20.11 6.41 16.73
C ASN A 250 19.42 5.19 16.10
N GLY A 251 18.57 5.39 15.08
CA GLY A 251 17.79 4.35 14.42
C GLY A 251 16.57 3.85 15.21
N LYS A 252 16.20 4.53 16.31
CA LYS A 252 15.04 4.19 17.13
C LYS A 252 13.79 4.89 16.59
N PHE A 253 12.68 4.16 16.54
CA PHE A 253 11.40 4.75 16.14
C PHE A 253 10.91 5.78 17.18
N ILE A 254 10.40 6.91 16.68
CA ILE A 254 9.89 8.04 17.48
C ILE A 254 8.45 7.83 17.99
N CYS A 255 7.81 6.75 17.58
CA CYS A 255 6.47 6.34 18.01
C CYS A 255 6.38 4.82 18.14
N GLU A 256 5.29 4.32 18.72
CA GLU A 256 5.08 2.89 18.90
C GLU A 256 4.81 2.19 17.56
N MET A 257 5.46 1.03 17.39
CA MET A 257 5.38 0.20 16.20
C MET A 257 4.81 -1.18 16.55
N ALA A 258 4.14 -1.79 15.58
CA ALA A 258 3.78 -3.20 15.61
C ALA A 258 4.97 -4.08 15.20
N ASP A 259 4.90 -5.39 15.48
CA ASP A 259 5.98 -6.35 15.17
C ASP A 259 6.33 -6.42 13.68
N GLY A 260 5.37 -6.13 12.81
CA GLY A 260 5.57 -6.08 11.35
C GLY A 260 6.14 -4.76 10.83
N GLY A 261 6.47 -3.80 11.71
CA GLY A 261 7.01 -2.49 11.37
C GLY A 261 5.97 -1.45 10.97
N GLN A 262 4.68 -1.76 11.09
CA GLN A 262 3.60 -0.79 10.93
C GLN A 262 3.48 0.10 12.17
N VAL A 263 2.94 1.30 11.99
CA VAL A 263 2.73 2.25 13.08
C VAL A 263 1.43 1.93 13.84
N LYS A 264 1.50 1.84 15.17
CA LYS A 264 0.30 1.74 16.02
C LYS A 264 -0.40 3.07 16.08
N THR A 265 -1.72 3.04 15.83
CA THR A 265 -2.59 4.21 15.92
C THR A 265 -3.88 3.88 16.66
N ASN A 266 -4.51 4.89 17.25
CA ASN A 266 -5.87 4.79 17.73
C ASN A 266 -6.87 5.10 16.58
N LEU A 267 -8.19 5.03 16.88
CA LEU A 267 -9.25 5.33 15.89
C LEU A 267 -9.25 6.78 15.38
N LYS A 268 -8.51 7.69 16.03
CA LYS A 268 -8.30 9.08 15.61
C LYS A 268 -7.01 9.26 14.78
N MET A 269 -6.41 8.16 14.32
CA MET A 269 -5.14 8.15 13.60
C MET A 269 -3.97 8.77 14.36
N GLN A 270 -4.08 8.90 15.68
CA GLN A 270 -3.04 9.43 16.57
C GLN A 270 -2.04 8.32 16.89
N THR A 271 -0.75 8.66 16.85
CA THR A 271 0.33 7.80 17.35
C THR A 271 0.59 8.02 18.85
N SER A 272 1.53 7.28 19.41
CA SER A 272 2.02 7.54 20.79
C SER A 272 2.77 8.88 20.93
N LEU A 273 3.21 9.52 19.82
CA LEU A 273 3.85 10.82 19.81
C LEU A 273 2.81 11.92 19.52
N LYS A 274 2.49 12.73 20.54
CA LYS A 274 1.49 13.82 20.46
C LYS A 274 1.81 14.79 19.31
N GLY A 275 0.82 15.02 18.41
CA GLY A 275 0.95 15.87 17.21
C GLY A 275 1.44 15.14 15.96
N LEU A 276 1.80 13.85 16.08
CA LEU A 276 2.10 12.98 14.97
C LEU A 276 0.92 12.03 14.71
N PHE A 277 0.43 12.04 13.48
CA PHE A 277 -0.67 11.21 13.01
C PHE A 277 -0.18 10.32 11.86
N VAL A 278 -0.82 9.17 11.69
CA VAL A 278 -0.47 8.22 10.63
C VAL A 278 -1.72 7.70 9.97
N ALA A 279 -1.73 7.64 8.63
CA ALA A 279 -2.90 7.25 7.85
C ALA A 279 -2.53 6.34 6.67
N GLY A 280 -3.43 5.43 6.32
CA GLY A 280 -3.27 4.50 5.20
C GLY A 280 -2.37 3.30 5.53
N ASP A 281 -1.79 2.71 4.50
CA ASP A 281 -1.14 1.38 4.54
C ASP A 281 0.14 1.27 5.38
N ILE A 282 0.63 2.38 5.92
CA ILE A 282 1.74 2.41 6.89
C ILE A 282 1.29 2.01 8.30
N ARG A 283 0.00 2.17 8.63
CA ARG A 283 -0.51 1.83 9.95
C ARG A 283 -0.81 0.34 10.13
N GLU A 284 -0.79 -0.11 11.38
CA GLU A 284 -1.25 -1.45 11.78
C GLU A 284 -2.71 -1.66 11.38
N ASP A 285 -3.06 -2.90 11.02
CA ASP A 285 -4.41 -3.33 10.62
C ASP A 285 -5.05 -2.57 9.43
N ALA A 286 -4.25 -1.89 8.62
CA ALA A 286 -4.75 -1.27 7.40
C ALA A 286 -5.09 -2.34 6.33
N PRO A 287 -6.33 -2.39 5.82
CA PRO A 287 -6.74 -3.37 4.80
C PRO A 287 -6.15 -3.12 3.41
N LYS A 288 -5.30 -2.13 3.22
CA LYS A 288 -4.63 -1.77 1.96
C LYS A 288 -5.60 -1.53 0.81
N GLN A 289 -6.64 -0.78 1.08
CA GLN A 289 -7.66 -0.36 0.12
C GLN A 289 -7.67 1.17 0.00
N VAL A 290 -7.86 1.67 -1.22
CA VAL A 290 -7.90 3.12 -1.50
C VAL A 290 -8.95 3.83 -0.66
N ILE A 291 -10.15 3.25 -0.55
CA ILE A 291 -11.24 3.84 0.23
C ILE A 291 -10.93 3.92 1.73
N VAL A 292 -10.23 2.91 2.27
CA VAL A 292 -9.82 2.92 3.68
C VAL A 292 -8.72 3.95 3.90
N ALA A 293 -7.72 3.98 3.03
CA ALA A 293 -6.65 4.99 3.10
C ALA A 293 -7.21 6.42 3.00
N ALA A 294 -8.21 6.65 2.14
CA ALA A 294 -8.91 7.93 2.04
C ALA A 294 -9.65 8.30 3.33
N GLY A 295 -10.37 7.34 3.92
CA GLY A 295 -11.05 7.51 5.20
C GLY A 295 -10.08 7.83 6.34
N ASP A 296 -8.97 7.08 6.42
CA ASP A 296 -7.89 7.33 7.39
C ASP A 296 -7.33 8.75 7.26
N GLY A 297 -7.06 9.20 6.02
CA GLY A 297 -6.56 10.55 5.75
C GLY A 297 -7.52 11.63 6.24
N ALA A 298 -8.81 11.47 6.00
CA ALA A 298 -9.85 12.39 6.48
C ALA A 298 -9.87 12.44 8.02
N VAL A 299 -9.84 11.29 8.69
CA VAL A 299 -9.83 11.20 10.16
C VAL A 299 -8.56 11.81 10.73
N ALA A 300 -7.38 11.54 10.12
CA ALA A 300 -6.12 12.12 10.55
C ALA A 300 -6.13 13.64 10.45
N ALA A 301 -6.66 14.20 9.36
CA ALA A 301 -6.78 15.64 9.18
C ALA A 301 -7.66 16.29 10.24
N LEU A 302 -8.86 15.75 10.48
CA LEU A 302 -9.78 16.26 11.52
C LEU A 302 -9.14 16.21 12.90
N SER A 303 -8.42 15.13 13.20
CA SER A 303 -7.71 14.97 14.47
C SER A 303 -6.53 15.94 14.61
N ALA A 304 -5.78 16.18 13.52
CA ALA A 304 -4.68 17.13 13.49
C ALA A 304 -5.18 18.58 13.66
N MET A 305 -6.31 18.93 13.03
CA MET A 305 -6.96 20.24 13.20
C MET A 305 -7.35 20.50 14.66
N SER A 306 -8.03 19.53 15.28
CA SER A 306 -8.41 19.62 16.71
C SER A 306 -7.17 19.73 17.62
N TYR A 307 -6.08 19.03 17.29
CA TYR A 307 -4.82 19.17 18.01
C TYR A 307 -4.21 20.56 17.86
N ILE A 308 -4.15 21.11 16.63
CA ILE A 308 -3.61 22.45 16.37
C ILE A 308 -4.42 23.53 17.08
N GLU A 309 -5.75 23.43 17.09
CA GLU A 309 -6.64 24.32 17.84
C GLU A 309 -6.34 24.29 19.34
N SER A 310 -6.00 23.12 19.90
CA SER A 310 -5.67 22.97 21.32
C SER A 310 -4.31 23.57 21.74
N LEU A 311 -3.50 24.04 20.77
CA LEU A 311 -2.22 24.72 21.06
C LEU A 311 -2.38 26.21 21.35
N HIS A 312 -3.58 26.74 21.15
CA HIS A 312 -3.95 28.14 21.38
C HIS A 312 -4.84 28.24 22.61
#